data_371af3925a08ee29d0485a4eb6f36bd7
#
_entry.id   371af3925a08ee29d0485a4eb6f36bd7
#
_cell.length_a   1.000
_cell.length_b   1.000
_cell.length_c   1.000
_cell.angle_alpha   90.00
_cell.angle_beta   90.00
_cell.angle_gamma   90.00
#
_symmetry.space_group_name_H-M   'P 1'
#
loop_
_entity.id
_entity.type
_entity.pdbx_description
1 polymer ?
#
loop_
_entity_poly.entity_id
_entity_poly.type
_entity_poly.pdbx_seq_one_letter_code
_entity_poly.pdbx_strand_id
1 'polypeptide(L)'
;KKLLVLLMLFAMVPVLNSMFQLMNSSIYYARWFYMPVLMFVLASVRAVEDSGADWNRAVRWSVGLTTGAAVLIGAMPLLKEEDNGAKSLRLGVQNAFEKFWLYVLAALLSILVFVLIYKKLWRRRGFCAVMIVAALGTALLPSLLIIGHGVIVSSSTKPIRTHILNARDSIEVADLEEVRSDFYEAIDNTAMFWRVPSINCFQSSVSTSIMRFYEKMGITRDVASRPDFGAYGLRTLFSCKYYFDDLLDGNDPKEDACFEDENGKTKMPGWKLLKTCRDFKIYENENYVPMGFAFDAYLTEEEFERVQPSNRTEAINNAMVLTREQMERYGDITGYEEEKYAALYGKEPKTYQSPADNYTFGAAQLRAQAEKLRANACDSFA
;
A
#
# COMPACT_ATOMS: atom_id res chain seq x y z
N LYS A 1 -5.83 20.00 -30.56
CA LYS A 1 -5.92 21.17 -29.65
C LYS A 1 -6.94 20.92 -28.52
N LYS A 2 -8.23 20.61 -28.82
CA LYS A 2 -9.28 20.43 -27.82
C LYS A 2 -8.91 19.36 -26.78
N LEU A 3 -8.42 18.18 -27.20
CA LEU A 3 -7.99 17.11 -26.32
C LEU A 3 -6.85 17.54 -25.38
N LEU A 4 -5.85 18.27 -25.88
CA LEU A 4 -4.74 18.76 -25.07
C LEU A 4 -5.24 19.74 -23.99
N VAL A 5 -6.12 20.69 -24.36
CA VAL A 5 -6.71 21.61 -23.38
C VAL A 5 -7.51 20.86 -22.33
N LEU A 6 -8.29 19.86 -22.75
CA LEU A 6 -9.04 19.01 -21.82
C LEU A 6 -8.12 18.28 -20.84
N LEU A 7 -7.06 17.64 -21.33
CA LEU A 7 -6.08 16.95 -20.47
C LEU A 7 -5.37 17.91 -19.52
N MET A 8 -5.08 19.14 -19.95
CA MET A 8 -4.51 20.15 -19.05
C MET A 8 -5.49 20.58 -17.97
N LEU A 9 -6.77 20.75 -18.28
CA LEU A 9 -7.80 21.01 -17.26
C LEU A 9 -7.90 19.87 -16.25
N PHE A 10 -7.88 18.61 -16.73
CA PHE A 10 -7.86 17.45 -15.85
C PHE A 10 -6.62 17.39 -14.97
N ALA A 11 -5.46 17.81 -15.48
CA ALA A 11 -4.22 17.86 -14.69
C ALA A 11 -4.24 18.95 -13.61
N MET A 12 -4.93 20.08 -13.86
CA MET A 12 -4.92 21.24 -12.96
C MET A 12 -5.99 21.19 -11.86
N VAL A 13 -7.12 20.54 -12.14
CA VAL A 13 -8.26 20.49 -11.21
C VAL A 13 -8.26 19.17 -10.45
N PRO A 14 -8.08 19.17 -9.11
CA PRO A 14 -7.96 17.95 -8.32
C PRO A 14 -9.10 16.95 -8.50
N VAL A 15 -10.35 17.44 -8.53
CA VAL A 15 -11.53 16.59 -8.74
C VAL A 15 -11.49 15.91 -10.10
N LEU A 16 -11.11 16.64 -11.17
CA LEU A 16 -10.99 16.06 -12.50
C LEU A 16 -9.79 15.10 -12.60
N ASN A 17 -8.70 15.41 -11.90
CA ASN A 17 -7.55 14.51 -11.80
C ASN A 17 -7.94 13.16 -11.17
N SER A 18 -8.76 13.17 -10.14
CA SER A 18 -9.20 11.97 -9.44
C SER A 18 -10.04 11.01 -10.31
N MET A 19 -10.64 11.49 -11.41
CA MET A 19 -11.36 10.63 -12.36
C MET A 19 -10.48 9.54 -12.97
N PHE A 20 -9.17 9.79 -13.14
CA PHE A 20 -8.21 8.78 -13.61
C PHE A 20 -7.78 7.79 -12.53
N GLN A 21 -8.35 7.90 -11.33
CA GLN A 21 -8.02 7.11 -10.14
C GLN A 21 -9.28 6.64 -9.42
N LEU A 22 -10.31 6.32 -10.17
CA LEU A 22 -11.58 5.84 -9.64
C LEU A 22 -12.19 6.81 -8.60
N MET A 23 -12.08 8.12 -8.84
CA MET A 23 -12.59 9.18 -7.98
C MET A 23 -11.97 9.26 -6.58
N ASN A 24 -10.81 8.65 -6.36
CA ASN A 24 -10.08 8.81 -5.10
C ASN A 24 -9.46 10.20 -5.02
N SER A 25 -10.08 11.10 -4.26
CA SER A 25 -9.66 12.50 -4.13
C SER A 25 -8.57 12.71 -3.07
N SER A 26 -8.30 11.71 -2.22
CA SER A 26 -7.33 11.81 -1.13
C SER A 26 -5.87 11.83 -1.61
N ILE A 27 -5.62 11.37 -2.82
CA ILE A 27 -4.27 11.24 -3.36
C ILE A 27 -4.20 11.86 -4.75
N TYR A 28 -3.29 12.83 -4.93
CA TYR A 28 -3.00 13.41 -6.23
C TYR A 28 -1.89 12.60 -6.92
N TYR A 29 -2.25 11.79 -7.91
CA TYR A 29 -1.30 11.01 -8.68
C TYR A 29 -1.12 11.58 -10.10
N ALA A 30 0.13 11.65 -10.53
CA ALA A 30 0.50 12.03 -11.89
C ALA A 30 0.71 10.84 -12.84
N ARG A 31 0.28 9.63 -12.46
CA ARG A 31 0.55 8.40 -13.24
C ARG A 31 -0.01 8.43 -14.67
N TRP A 32 -1.11 9.14 -14.91
CA TRP A 32 -1.71 9.30 -16.22
C TRP A 32 -1.08 10.43 -17.06
N PHE A 33 -0.13 11.19 -16.50
CA PHE A 33 0.50 12.33 -17.17
C PHE A 33 1.29 11.94 -18.43
N TYR A 34 1.56 10.67 -18.66
CA TYR A 34 2.09 10.20 -19.94
C TYR A 34 1.17 10.59 -21.13
N MET A 35 -0.15 10.71 -20.93
CA MET A 35 -1.09 11.12 -21.97
C MET A 35 -0.86 12.58 -22.41
N PRO A 36 -0.89 13.60 -21.51
CA PRO A 36 -0.52 14.96 -21.90
C PRO A 36 0.90 15.06 -22.48
N VAL A 37 1.88 14.33 -21.92
CA VAL A 37 3.25 14.32 -22.45
C VAL A 37 3.27 13.82 -23.90
N LEU A 38 2.61 12.70 -24.20
CA LEU A 38 2.49 12.17 -25.56
C LEU A 38 1.83 13.19 -26.52
N MET A 39 0.77 13.86 -26.06
CA MET A 39 0.10 14.88 -26.86
C MET A 39 0.96 16.13 -27.10
N PHE A 40 1.79 16.52 -26.14
CA PHE A 40 2.76 17.58 -26.31
C PHE A 40 3.85 17.20 -27.30
N VAL A 41 4.38 15.97 -27.23
CA VAL A 41 5.36 15.47 -28.20
C VAL A 41 4.78 15.47 -29.60
N LEU A 42 3.57 14.95 -29.80
CA LEU A 42 2.89 14.96 -31.09
C LEU A 42 2.66 16.39 -31.62
N ALA A 43 2.23 17.31 -30.75
CA ALA A 43 2.04 18.69 -31.11
C ALA A 43 3.37 19.37 -31.51
N SER A 44 4.47 19.06 -30.82
CA SER A 44 5.80 19.57 -31.12
C SER A 44 6.32 19.10 -32.48
N VAL A 45 6.18 17.80 -32.79
CA VAL A 45 6.55 17.25 -34.10
C VAL A 45 5.76 17.96 -35.21
N ARG A 46 4.43 18.04 -35.05
CA ARG A 46 3.59 18.73 -36.01
C ARG A 46 3.92 20.23 -36.18
N ALA A 47 4.30 20.90 -35.09
CA ALA A 47 4.70 22.31 -35.15
C ALA A 47 6.04 22.50 -35.89
N VAL A 48 6.95 21.51 -35.82
CA VAL A 48 8.21 21.55 -36.57
C VAL A 48 7.99 21.32 -38.07
N GLU A 49 7.01 20.51 -38.44
CA GLU A 49 6.62 20.23 -39.81
C GLU A 49 5.86 21.42 -40.44
N ASP A 50 5.19 22.23 -39.62
CA ASP A 50 4.40 23.39 -40.12
C ASP A 50 5.30 24.59 -40.42
N SER A 51 5.49 24.88 -41.72
CA SER A 51 6.27 26.02 -42.20
C SER A 51 5.65 27.38 -41.85
N GLY A 52 4.37 27.41 -41.48
CA GLY A 52 3.63 28.63 -41.10
C GLY A 52 3.69 28.94 -39.59
N ALA A 53 4.37 28.15 -38.81
CA ALA A 53 4.45 28.34 -37.35
C ALA A 53 5.23 29.62 -36.97
N ASP A 54 4.59 30.52 -36.21
CA ASP A 54 5.25 31.71 -35.65
C ASP A 54 6.05 31.34 -34.38
N TRP A 55 7.29 30.93 -34.61
CA TRP A 55 8.21 30.54 -33.55
C TRP A 55 8.55 31.65 -32.58
N ASN A 56 8.62 32.91 -33.03
CA ASN A 56 8.92 34.05 -32.16
C ASN A 56 7.78 34.27 -31.13
N ARG A 57 6.55 34.10 -31.59
CA ARG A 57 5.36 34.20 -30.74
C ARG A 57 5.32 32.99 -29.79
N ALA A 58 5.57 31.78 -30.30
CA ALA A 58 5.58 30.56 -29.49
C ALA A 58 6.62 30.65 -28.37
N VAL A 59 7.85 31.08 -28.63
CA VAL A 59 8.90 31.26 -27.61
C VAL A 59 8.50 32.27 -26.55
N ARG A 60 7.96 33.43 -26.95
CA ARG A 60 7.50 34.46 -26.01
C ARG A 60 6.43 33.92 -25.06
N TRP A 61 5.47 33.19 -25.61
CA TRP A 61 4.43 32.53 -24.78
C TRP A 61 4.99 31.44 -23.90
N SER A 62 5.89 30.59 -24.40
CA SER A 62 6.51 29.54 -23.58
C SER A 62 7.31 30.10 -22.41
N VAL A 63 8.15 31.10 -22.66
CA VAL A 63 8.90 31.77 -21.58
C VAL A 63 7.96 32.46 -20.60
N GLY A 64 6.98 33.23 -21.13
CA GLY A 64 6.03 33.97 -20.30
C GLY A 64 5.18 33.07 -19.41
N LEU A 65 4.63 31.97 -19.96
CA LEU A 65 3.84 30.99 -19.19
C LEU A 65 4.69 30.25 -18.18
N THR A 66 5.90 29.78 -18.56
CA THR A 66 6.79 29.07 -17.65
C THR A 66 7.21 29.98 -16.48
N THR A 67 7.64 31.21 -16.79
CA THR A 67 8.05 32.15 -15.73
C THR A 67 6.86 32.62 -14.90
N GLY A 68 5.72 32.92 -15.50
CA GLY A 68 4.50 33.32 -14.80
C GLY A 68 4.00 32.22 -13.85
N ALA A 69 3.92 30.98 -14.33
CA ALA A 69 3.55 29.83 -13.51
C ALA A 69 4.59 29.59 -12.38
N ALA A 70 5.88 29.71 -12.70
CA ALA A 70 6.94 29.54 -11.69
C ALA A 70 6.86 30.60 -10.59
N VAL A 71 6.59 31.85 -10.92
CA VAL A 71 6.44 32.92 -9.93
C VAL A 71 5.17 32.72 -9.10
N LEU A 72 4.04 32.38 -9.72
CA LEU A 72 2.79 32.11 -9.00
C LEU A 72 2.95 30.94 -8.01
N ILE A 73 3.54 29.83 -8.45
CA ILE A 73 3.71 28.64 -7.61
C ILE A 73 4.84 28.82 -6.62
N GLY A 74 5.96 29.40 -7.04
CA GLY A 74 7.21 29.45 -6.28
C GLY A 74 7.36 30.63 -5.34
N ALA A 75 6.65 31.72 -5.56
CA ALA A 75 6.79 32.95 -4.79
C ALA A 75 5.49 33.43 -4.12
N MET A 76 4.38 32.72 -4.29
CA MET A 76 3.12 33.06 -3.64
C MET A 76 3.25 32.94 -2.11
N PRO A 77 2.99 34.02 -1.35
CA PRO A 77 3.06 33.94 0.10
C PRO A 77 1.89 33.12 0.66
N LEU A 78 2.20 32.14 1.48
CA LEU A 78 1.23 31.28 2.15
C LEU A 78 1.47 31.27 3.66
N LEU A 79 0.39 31.28 4.41
CA LEU A 79 0.43 31.05 5.87
C LEU A 79 0.34 29.55 6.10
N LYS A 80 1.41 28.97 6.63
CA LYS A 80 1.42 27.56 7.05
C LYS A 80 1.26 27.52 8.58
N GLU A 81 0.33 26.70 9.05
CA GLU A 81 0.21 26.38 10.46
C GLU A 81 1.17 25.25 10.78
N GLU A 82 2.07 25.49 11.74
CA GLU A 82 3.01 24.49 12.26
C GLU A 82 2.32 23.61 13.30
N ASP A 83 2.87 22.42 13.56
CA ASP A 83 2.30 21.44 14.49
C ASP A 83 2.15 21.98 15.93
N ASN A 84 2.85 23.06 16.26
CA ASN A 84 2.76 23.80 17.51
C ASN A 84 1.66 24.88 17.54
N GLY A 85 0.84 25.00 16.46
CA GLY A 85 -0.19 26.02 16.30
C GLY A 85 0.32 27.41 15.90
N ALA A 86 1.63 27.60 15.71
CA ALA A 86 2.19 28.87 15.22
C ALA A 86 1.98 29.01 13.72
N LYS A 87 1.67 30.24 13.26
CA LYS A 87 1.53 30.54 11.84
C LYS A 87 2.84 31.12 11.32
N SER A 88 3.53 30.39 10.43
CA SER A 88 4.71 30.86 9.74
C SER A 88 4.39 31.29 8.31
N LEU A 89 5.03 32.35 7.83
CA LEU A 89 4.93 32.82 6.44
C LEU A 89 5.89 31.99 5.59
N ARG A 90 5.36 31.23 4.65
CA ARG A 90 6.14 30.48 3.68
C ARG A 90 5.96 31.03 2.27
N LEU A 91 7.04 31.09 1.49
CA LEU A 91 7.01 31.43 0.08
C LEU A 91 6.83 30.17 -0.77
N GLY A 92 5.79 30.19 -1.59
CA GLY A 92 5.48 29.14 -2.56
C GLY A 92 4.67 27.97 -2.01
N VAL A 93 3.93 27.32 -2.90
CA VAL A 93 3.10 26.15 -2.63
C VAL A 93 3.93 24.85 -2.54
N GLN A 94 5.15 24.87 -3.12
CA GLN A 94 6.04 23.72 -3.22
C GLN A 94 6.62 23.28 -1.87
N ASN A 95 6.78 21.97 -1.68
CA ASN A 95 7.36 21.44 -0.47
C ASN A 95 8.89 21.56 -0.39
N ALA A 96 9.58 21.67 -1.54
CA ALA A 96 11.03 21.79 -1.64
C ALA A 96 11.40 23.00 -2.52
N PHE A 97 11.72 24.13 -1.86
CA PHE A 97 11.99 25.40 -2.52
C PHE A 97 13.16 25.32 -3.54
N GLU A 98 14.29 24.82 -3.09
CA GLU A 98 15.51 24.73 -3.93
C GLU A 98 15.31 23.81 -5.14
N LYS A 99 14.67 22.67 -4.93
CA LYS A 99 14.35 21.70 -5.97
C LYS A 99 13.42 22.29 -7.03
N PHE A 100 12.40 23.03 -6.60
CA PHE A 100 11.46 23.67 -7.51
C PHE A 100 12.17 24.65 -8.44
N TRP A 101 12.96 25.57 -7.89
CA TRP A 101 13.66 26.57 -8.66
C TRP A 101 14.75 25.98 -9.56
N LEU A 102 15.38 24.89 -9.15
CA LEU A 102 16.32 24.14 -9.99
C LEU A 102 15.63 23.59 -11.25
N TYR A 103 14.42 23.05 -11.12
CA TYR A 103 13.65 22.57 -12.28
C TYR A 103 13.16 23.72 -13.16
N VAL A 104 12.76 24.83 -12.57
CA VAL A 104 12.41 26.04 -13.34
C VAL A 104 13.60 26.53 -14.17
N LEU A 105 14.78 26.58 -13.56
CA LEU A 105 16.03 26.96 -14.25
C LEU A 105 16.34 25.97 -15.39
N ALA A 106 16.24 24.67 -15.15
CA ALA A 106 16.46 23.65 -16.18
C ALA A 106 15.48 23.78 -17.35
N ALA A 107 14.21 24.09 -17.07
CA ALA A 107 13.20 24.34 -18.10
C ALA A 107 13.53 25.59 -18.95
N LEU A 108 13.91 26.69 -18.31
CA LEU A 108 14.27 27.93 -19.01
C LEU A 108 15.56 27.77 -19.83
N LEU A 109 16.55 27.04 -19.30
CA LEU A 109 17.77 26.70 -20.05
C LEU A 109 17.45 25.83 -21.27
N SER A 110 16.55 24.89 -21.14
CA SER A 110 16.09 24.06 -22.27
C SER A 110 15.44 24.91 -23.35
N ILE A 111 14.56 25.82 -22.98
CA ILE A 111 13.94 26.75 -23.93
C ILE A 111 15.02 27.61 -24.65
N LEU A 112 15.99 28.13 -23.89
CA LEU A 112 17.10 28.90 -24.43
C LEU A 112 17.91 28.11 -25.45
N VAL A 113 18.26 26.88 -25.17
CA VAL A 113 18.99 25.98 -26.07
C VAL A 113 18.24 25.82 -27.40
N PHE A 114 16.94 25.48 -27.32
CA PHE A 114 16.10 25.35 -28.53
C PHE A 114 16.01 26.65 -29.34
N VAL A 115 15.88 27.79 -28.67
CA VAL A 115 15.83 29.10 -29.34
C VAL A 115 17.16 29.40 -30.06
N LEU A 116 18.30 29.11 -29.43
CA LEU A 116 19.62 29.33 -30.03
C LEU A 116 19.83 28.43 -31.26
N ILE A 117 19.46 27.14 -31.16
CA ILE A 117 19.53 26.19 -32.27
C ILE A 117 18.65 26.65 -33.41
N TYR A 118 17.41 27.03 -33.12
CA TYR A 118 16.48 27.54 -34.11
C TYR A 118 17.03 28.77 -34.82
N LYS A 119 17.48 29.79 -34.08
CA LYS A 119 18.01 31.02 -34.65
C LYS A 119 19.27 30.84 -35.51
N LYS A 120 20.19 29.94 -35.11
CA LYS A 120 21.48 29.77 -35.77
C LYS A 120 21.49 28.71 -36.87
N LEU A 121 20.68 27.66 -36.73
CA LEU A 121 20.79 26.49 -37.60
C LEU A 121 19.54 26.23 -38.44
N TRP A 122 18.47 27.00 -38.29
CA TRP A 122 17.28 26.88 -39.11
C TRP A 122 17.68 26.96 -40.61
N ARG A 123 17.23 26.02 -41.40
CA ARG A 123 17.56 25.87 -42.84
C ARG A 123 18.99 25.34 -43.14
N ARG A 124 19.81 25.01 -42.15
CA ARG A 124 21.10 24.38 -42.39
C ARG A 124 20.98 22.84 -42.46
N ARG A 125 21.85 22.22 -43.30
CA ARG A 125 21.98 20.76 -43.29
C ARG A 125 22.40 20.32 -41.87
N GLY A 126 21.71 19.38 -41.30
CA GLY A 126 21.97 18.91 -39.94
C GLY A 126 21.13 19.56 -38.84
N PHE A 127 20.24 20.52 -39.13
CA PHE A 127 19.33 21.10 -38.14
C PHE A 127 18.57 20.03 -37.35
N CYS A 128 17.99 19.02 -38.03
CA CYS A 128 17.24 17.93 -37.38
C CYS A 128 18.13 17.11 -36.45
N ALA A 129 19.35 16.80 -36.85
CA ALA A 129 20.28 16.02 -36.00
C ALA A 129 20.63 16.79 -34.71
N VAL A 130 20.93 18.10 -34.84
CA VAL A 130 21.24 18.93 -33.66
C VAL A 130 20.02 19.10 -32.78
N MET A 131 18.82 19.26 -33.36
CA MET A 131 17.56 19.33 -32.59
C MET A 131 17.29 18.02 -31.82
N ILE A 132 17.56 16.86 -32.41
CA ILE A 132 17.42 15.55 -31.73
C ILE A 132 18.42 15.47 -30.58
N VAL A 133 19.66 15.80 -30.79
CA VAL A 133 20.69 15.77 -29.73
C VAL A 133 20.33 16.75 -28.61
N ALA A 134 19.85 17.95 -28.97
CA ALA A 134 19.40 18.91 -27.96
C ALA A 134 18.16 18.40 -27.19
N ALA A 135 17.20 17.77 -27.87
CA ALA A 135 16.03 17.20 -27.23
C ALA A 135 16.43 16.08 -26.25
N LEU A 136 17.33 15.21 -26.65
CA LEU A 136 17.88 14.18 -25.76
C LEU A 136 18.63 14.80 -24.57
N GLY A 137 19.49 15.80 -24.79
CA GLY A 137 20.22 16.48 -23.73
C GLY A 137 19.31 17.20 -22.73
N THR A 138 18.28 17.92 -23.23
CA THR A 138 17.32 18.61 -22.39
C THR A 138 16.35 17.66 -21.67
N ALA A 139 16.12 16.44 -22.16
CA ALA A 139 15.38 15.42 -21.45
C ALA A 139 16.26 14.70 -20.40
N LEU A 140 17.52 14.45 -20.73
CA LEU A 140 18.47 13.80 -19.80
C LEU A 140 18.78 14.67 -18.58
N LEU A 141 18.92 15.99 -18.75
CA LEU A 141 19.25 16.88 -17.64
C LEU A 141 18.25 16.82 -16.48
N PRO A 142 16.94 17.05 -16.68
CA PRO A 142 15.97 16.91 -15.60
C PRO A 142 15.90 15.48 -15.06
N SER A 143 16.06 14.47 -15.91
CA SER A 143 16.07 13.05 -15.47
C SER A 143 17.24 12.78 -14.54
N LEU A 144 18.44 13.25 -14.86
CA LEU A 144 19.61 13.14 -13.99
C LEU A 144 19.45 13.92 -12.69
N LEU A 145 18.82 15.10 -12.73
CA LEU A 145 18.50 15.87 -11.52
C LEU A 145 17.51 15.13 -10.62
N ILE A 146 16.48 14.51 -11.20
CA ILE A 146 15.50 13.71 -10.45
C ILE A 146 16.18 12.48 -9.83
N ILE A 147 16.96 11.73 -10.60
CA ILE A 147 17.66 10.54 -10.12
C ILE A 147 18.70 10.94 -9.07
N GLY A 148 19.52 11.96 -9.35
CA GLY A 148 20.54 12.44 -8.42
C GLY A 148 19.94 12.92 -7.10
N HIS A 149 18.85 13.67 -7.17
CA HIS A 149 18.12 14.07 -5.97
C HIS A 149 17.52 12.86 -5.25
N GLY A 150 16.93 11.92 -6.00
CA GLY A 150 16.41 10.67 -5.44
C GLY A 150 17.49 9.88 -4.69
N VAL A 151 18.70 9.77 -5.25
CA VAL A 151 19.83 9.08 -4.61
C VAL A 151 20.33 9.82 -3.37
N ILE A 152 20.32 11.17 -3.37
CA ILE A 152 20.82 11.99 -2.26
C ILE A 152 19.81 12.06 -1.10
N VAL A 153 18.51 12.20 -1.43
CA VAL A 153 17.44 12.50 -0.47
C VAL A 153 16.60 11.27 -0.13
N SER A 154 16.59 10.23 -0.98
CA SER A 154 15.88 9.00 -0.64
C SER A 154 16.55 8.34 0.56
N SER A 155 15.73 7.79 1.43
CA SER A 155 16.19 6.86 2.45
C SER A 155 17.12 5.84 1.80
N SER A 156 18.30 5.71 2.37
CA SER A 156 19.33 4.78 1.91
C SER A 156 18.73 3.39 1.69
N THR A 157 19.09 2.72 0.61
CA THR A 157 18.79 1.29 0.42
C THR A 157 19.57 0.41 1.40
N LYS A 158 20.43 1.01 2.22
CA LYS A 158 21.22 0.33 3.24
C LYS A 158 20.35 -0.43 4.24
N PRO A 159 19.24 0.12 4.79
CA PRO A 159 18.36 -0.65 5.66
C PRO A 159 17.82 -1.91 5.00
N ILE A 160 17.34 -1.82 3.77
CA ILE A 160 16.85 -2.99 3.05
C ILE A 160 17.94 -4.06 2.92
N ARG A 161 19.15 -3.65 2.53
CA ARG A 161 20.25 -4.58 2.30
C ARG A 161 20.85 -5.15 3.60
N THR A 162 21.09 -4.32 4.59
CA THR A 162 21.78 -4.73 5.83
C THR A 162 20.83 -5.28 6.86
N HIS A 163 19.64 -4.72 6.97
CA HIS A 163 18.65 -5.07 7.97
C HIS A 163 17.72 -6.19 7.48
N ILE A 164 17.23 -6.13 6.23
CA ILE A 164 16.32 -7.14 5.71
C ILE A 164 17.05 -8.30 5.04
N LEU A 165 17.77 -8.04 3.95
CA LEU A 165 18.36 -9.13 3.14
C LEU A 165 19.41 -9.92 3.92
N ASN A 166 20.31 -9.27 4.64
CA ASN A 166 21.36 -9.95 5.40
C ASN A 166 20.85 -10.54 6.73
N ALA A 167 19.71 -10.10 7.24
CA ALA A 167 19.17 -10.64 8.48
C ALA A 167 18.64 -12.06 8.30
N ARG A 168 18.12 -12.42 7.12
CA ARG A 168 17.54 -13.75 6.86
C ARG A 168 18.50 -14.88 7.23
N ASP A 169 19.75 -14.76 6.86
CA ASP A 169 20.79 -15.80 7.09
C ASP A 169 21.10 -16.01 8.59
N SER A 170 20.77 -15.03 9.42
CA SER A 170 20.97 -15.10 10.88
C SER A 170 19.74 -15.59 11.64
N ILE A 171 18.60 -15.79 10.96
CA ILE A 171 17.37 -16.24 11.57
C ILE A 171 17.29 -17.77 11.46
N GLU A 172 17.68 -18.41 12.54
CA GLU A 172 17.65 -19.86 12.68
C GLU A 172 16.32 -20.29 13.33
N VAL A 173 15.29 -20.51 12.53
CA VAL A 173 14.01 -21.10 12.90
C VAL A 173 13.78 -22.27 11.96
N ALA A 174 13.64 -23.46 12.50
CA ALA A 174 13.77 -24.72 11.74
C ALA A 174 12.72 -24.89 10.63
N ASP A 175 11.48 -24.49 10.88
CA ASP A 175 10.33 -24.69 9.99
C ASP A 175 9.82 -23.38 9.37
N LEU A 176 10.65 -22.32 9.34
CA LEU A 176 10.24 -21.00 8.88
C LEU A 176 9.74 -20.97 7.43
N GLU A 177 10.23 -21.84 6.58
CA GLU A 177 9.83 -21.94 5.17
C GLU A 177 8.55 -22.78 4.98
N GLU A 178 8.14 -23.54 5.98
CA GLU A 178 7.00 -24.44 5.92
C GLU A 178 5.73 -23.83 6.54
N VAL A 179 5.90 -22.89 7.48
CA VAL A 179 4.81 -22.27 8.22
C VAL A 179 4.62 -20.79 7.86
N ARG A 180 3.42 -20.29 8.05
CA ARG A 180 3.16 -18.86 7.84
C ARG A 180 3.69 -18.02 8.99
N SER A 181 4.23 -16.87 8.62
CA SER A 181 4.71 -15.86 9.54
C SER A 181 4.00 -14.53 9.30
N ASP A 182 4.01 -13.67 10.31
CA ASP A 182 3.57 -12.29 10.19
C ASP A 182 4.68 -11.34 10.63
N PHE A 183 4.61 -10.09 10.19
CA PHE A 183 5.64 -9.08 10.43
C PHE A 183 4.99 -7.80 10.91
N TYR A 184 5.45 -7.28 12.03
CA TYR A 184 4.99 -6.02 12.57
C TYR A 184 5.95 -4.89 12.22
N GLU A 185 5.40 -3.85 11.63
CA GLU A 185 6.12 -2.62 11.25
C GLU A 185 7.44 -2.83 10.49
N ALA A 186 7.64 -4.03 9.95
CA ALA A 186 8.76 -4.30 9.07
C ALA A 186 8.57 -3.62 7.70
N ILE A 187 9.66 -3.48 6.99
CA ILE A 187 9.63 -3.01 5.60
C ILE A 187 8.68 -3.89 4.79
N ASP A 188 7.82 -3.25 4.00
CA ASP A 188 6.83 -3.95 3.18
C ASP A 188 7.46 -5.09 2.36
N ASN A 189 6.78 -6.23 2.39
CA ASN A 189 7.21 -7.45 1.70
C ASN A 189 8.52 -8.07 2.21
N THR A 190 8.93 -7.84 3.45
CA THR A 190 10.07 -8.55 4.07
C THR A 190 9.95 -10.06 3.93
N ALA A 191 8.75 -10.63 4.10
CA ALA A 191 8.49 -12.05 3.89
C ALA A 191 8.87 -12.55 2.48
N MET A 192 8.60 -11.73 1.45
CA MET A 192 8.96 -12.07 0.07
C MET A 192 10.47 -12.06 -0.14
N PHE A 193 11.19 -11.12 0.45
CA PHE A 193 12.65 -11.11 0.43
C PHE A 193 13.25 -12.34 1.11
N TRP A 194 12.63 -12.78 2.20
CA TRP A 194 13.06 -13.96 2.96
C TRP A 194 12.57 -15.29 2.39
N ARG A 195 11.67 -15.25 1.40
CA ARG A 195 11.04 -16.44 0.80
C ARG A 195 10.28 -17.28 1.81
N VAL A 196 9.62 -16.63 2.77
CA VAL A 196 8.80 -17.29 3.79
C VAL A 196 7.32 -17.06 3.51
N PRO A 197 6.46 -18.05 3.76
CA PRO A 197 5.02 -17.85 3.69
C PRO A 197 4.57 -16.80 4.70
N SER A 198 3.66 -15.90 4.30
CA SER A 198 3.20 -14.83 5.18
C SER A 198 1.73 -14.51 4.93
N ILE A 199 1.08 -14.04 5.98
CA ILE A 199 -0.25 -13.42 5.91
C ILE A 199 -0.15 -11.92 5.62
N ASN A 200 1.05 -11.35 5.67
CA ASN A 200 1.31 -9.93 5.44
C ASN A 200 1.95 -9.72 4.07
N CYS A 201 1.25 -8.99 3.21
CA CYS A 201 1.71 -8.69 1.86
C CYS A 201 1.20 -7.33 1.40
N PHE A 202 2.10 -6.52 0.87
CA PHE A 202 1.73 -5.29 0.17
C PHE A 202 1.52 -5.61 -1.32
N GLN A 203 0.30 -5.37 -1.81
CA GLN A 203 -0.08 -5.58 -3.21
C GLN A 203 -0.95 -4.44 -3.72
N SER A 204 -0.63 -3.94 -4.91
CA SER A 204 -1.48 -2.94 -5.58
C SER A 204 -2.79 -3.53 -6.11
N SER A 205 -2.77 -4.80 -6.50
CA SER A 205 -3.95 -5.55 -6.94
C SER A 205 -4.23 -6.67 -5.95
N VAL A 206 -5.38 -6.63 -5.32
CA VAL A 206 -5.76 -7.57 -4.27
C VAL A 206 -6.92 -8.42 -4.75
N SER A 207 -6.90 -9.71 -4.42
CA SER A 207 -8.00 -10.62 -4.70
C SER A 207 -9.29 -10.11 -4.06
N THR A 208 -10.39 -10.14 -4.82
CA THR A 208 -11.71 -9.76 -4.33
C THR A 208 -12.14 -10.57 -3.11
N SER A 209 -11.74 -11.84 -3.03
CA SER A 209 -12.04 -12.71 -1.89
C SER A 209 -11.40 -12.20 -0.61
N ILE A 210 -10.14 -11.74 -0.67
CA ILE A 210 -9.44 -11.15 0.47
C ILE A 210 -10.13 -9.84 0.89
N MET A 211 -10.48 -8.98 -0.06
CA MET A 211 -11.18 -7.73 0.23
C MET A 211 -12.51 -7.96 0.92
N ARG A 212 -13.33 -8.88 0.41
CA ARG A 212 -14.61 -9.25 1.01
C ARG A 212 -14.45 -9.88 2.39
N PHE A 213 -13.44 -10.72 2.56
CA PHE A 213 -13.16 -11.35 3.86
C PHE A 213 -12.89 -10.28 4.92
N TYR A 214 -11.95 -9.35 4.67
CA TYR A 214 -11.64 -8.31 5.64
C TYR A 214 -12.82 -7.37 5.90
N GLU A 215 -13.57 -7.00 4.85
CA GLU A 215 -14.80 -6.21 4.99
C GLU A 215 -15.82 -6.93 5.89
N LYS A 216 -16.06 -8.22 5.65
CA LYS A 216 -16.94 -9.06 6.49
C LYS A 216 -16.44 -9.18 7.93
N MET A 217 -15.14 -9.11 8.14
CA MET A 217 -14.54 -9.11 9.48
C MET A 217 -14.57 -7.75 10.18
N GLY A 218 -15.07 -6.69 9.51
CA GLY A 218 -15.07 -5.33 10.03
C GLY A 218 -13.68 -4.68 10.04
N ILE A 219 -12.74 -5.23 9.27
CA ILE A 219 -11.37 -4.74 9.17
C ILE A 219 -11.25 -3.86 7.94
N THR A 220 -10.91 -2.58 8.14
CA THR A 220 -10.60 -1.67 7.03
C THR A 220 -9.26 -2.06 6.44
N ARG A 221 -9.24 -2.30 5.14
CA ARG A 221 -8.05 -2.69 4.41
C ARG A 221 -7.71 -1.69 3.31
N ASP A 222 -6.42 -1.41 3.18
CA ASP A 222 -5.85 -0.69 2.04
C ASP A 222 -5.09 -1.64 1.09
N VAL A 223 -3.95 -1.24 0.55
CA VAL A 223 -3.08 -2.06 -0.29
C VAL A 223 -2.30 -3.14 0.49
N ALA A 224 -2.31 -3.11 1.81
CA ALA A 224 -1.66 -4.11 2.66
C ALA A 224 -2.64 -5.22 3.06
N SER A 225 -2.28 -6.48 2.82
CA SER A 225 -3.05 -7.65 3.23
C SER A 225 -2.62 -8.11 4.61
N ARG A 226 -2.95 -7.35 5.64
CA ARG A 226 -2.61 -7.72 7.01
C ARG A 226 -3.79 -7.46 7.93
N PRO A 227 -4.13 -8.40 8.83
CA PRO A 227 -5.05 -8.12 9.90
C PRO A 227 -4.42 -7.14 10.89
N ASP A 228 -5.26 -6.43 11.63
CA ASP A 228 -4.82 -5.67 12.79
C ASP A 228 -3.98 -6.55 13.72
N PHE A 229 -2.96 -5.96 14.38
CA PHE A 229 -2.09 -6.72 15.27
C PHE A 229 -2.85 -7.37 16.43
N GLY A 230 -3.92 -6.75 16.91
CA GLY A 230 -4.80 -7.27 17.96
C GLY A 230 -5.68 -8.44 17.53
N ALA A 231 -5.77 -8.75 16.24
CA ALA A 231 -6.58 -9.87 15.73
C ALA A 231 -5.86 -11.22 15.87
N TYR A 232 -5.57 -11.61 17.11
CA TYR A 232 -4.80 -12.84 17.42
C TYR A 232 -5.47 -14.12 16.93
N GLY A 233 -6.79 -14.22 17.05
CA GLY A 233 -7.55 -15.37 16.59
C GLY A 233 -7.47 -15.60 15.07
N LEU A 234 -7.36 -14.52 14.27
CA LEU A 234 -7.16 -14.65 12.83
C LEU A 234 -5.82 -15.28 12.50
N ARG A 235 -4.78 -15.00 13.29
CA ARG A 235 -3.46 -15.61 13.08
C ARG A 235 -3.48 -17.10 13.34
N THR A 236 -4.26 -17.55 14.32
CA THR A 236 -4.52 -18.98 14.56
C THR A 236 -5.22 -19.61 13.35
N LEU A 237 -6.31 -19.03 12.89
CA LEU A 237 -7.07 -19.49 11.72
C LEU A 237 -6.22 -19.53 10.45
N PHE A 238 -5.34 -18.54 10.27
CA PHE A 238 -4.46 -18.47 9.11
C PHE A 238 -3.20 -19.33 9.22
N SER A 239 -3.10 -20.18 10.23
CA SER A 239 -1.93 -21.03 10.48
C SER A 239 -0.64 -20.20 10.56
N CYS A 240 -0.70 -19.07 11.27
CA CYS A 240 0.46 -18.20 11.49
C CYS A 240 1.17 -18.65 12.77
N LYS A 241 2.40 -19.17 12.64
CA LYS A 241 3.18 -19.70 13.73
C LYS A 241 4.12 -18.68 14.36
N TYR A 242 4.74 -17.85 13.53
CA TYR A 242 5.73 -16.88 13.99
C TYR A 242 5.29 -15.45 13.73
N TYR A 243 5.68 -14.57 14.64
CA TYR A 243 5.48 -13.13 14.52
C TYR A 243 6.80 -12.42 14.74
N PHE A 244 7.21 -11.65 13.74
CA PHE A 244 8.44 -10.91 13.74
C PHE A 244 8.15 -9.45 14.06
N ASP A 245 8.67 -8.99 15.19
CA ASP A 245 8.66 -7.58 15.57
C ASP A 245 9.98 -6.96 15.12
N ASP A 246 9.90 -6.04 14.17
CA ASP A 246 11.05 -5.30 13.68
C ASP A 246 11.37 -4.16 14.65
N LEU A 247 12.55 -4.21 15.26
CA LEU A 247 12.98 -3.26 16.28
C LEU A 247 13.58 -1.96 15.71
N LEU A 248 13.67 -1.86 14.37
CA LEU A 248 14.22 -0.68 13.72
C LEU A 248 13.17 0.04 12.87
N ASP A 249 13.22 1.38 12.91
CA ASP A 249 12.63 2.25 11.91
C ASP A 249 13.76 2.80 11.03
N GLY A 250 13.94 2.18 9.86
CA GLY A 250 15.07 2.48 8.97
C GLY A 250 16.40 2.00 9.53
N ASN A 251 17.17 2.87 10.20
CA ASN A 251 18.44 2.53 10.87
C ASN A 251 18.40 2.81 12.38
N ASP A 252 17.33 3.42 12.86
CA ASP A 252 17.21 3.86 14.24
C ASP A 252 16.35 2.88 15.05
N PRO A 253 16.69 2.60 16.32
CA PRO A 253 15.85 1.78 17.18
C PRO A 253 14.47 2.40 17.36
N LYS A 254 13.42 1.59 17.30
CA LYS A 254 12.06 2.04 17.63
C LYS A 254 11.97 2.34 19.12
N GLU A 255 11.27 3.43 19.45
CA GLU A 255 11.05 3.84 20.84
C GLU A 255 10.11 2.87 21.59
N ASP A 256 9.18 2.22 20.90
CA ASP A 256 8.17 1.35 21.48
C ASP A 256 8.39 -0.13 21.10
N ALA A 257 8.82 -0.94 22.07
CA ALA A 257 8.67 -2.40 22.02
C ALA A 257 7.21 -2.76 22.33
N CYS A 258 6.35 -2.73 21.30
CA CYS A 258 4.89 -2.73 21.50
C CYS A 258 4.31 -4.05 22.02
N PHE A 259 5.05 -5.16 22.00
CA PHE A 259 4.54 -6.48 22.39
C PHE A 259 4.91 -6.93 23.78
N GLU A 260 5.66 -6.16 24.53
CA GLU A 260 6.03 -6.47 25.89
C GLU A 260 5.49 -5.41 26.88
N ASP A 261 5.19 -5.84 28.08
CA ASP A 261 4.91 -4.96 29.19
C ASP A 261 6.23 -4.47 29.83
N GLU A 262 6.13 -3.58 30.82
CA GLU A 262 7.27 -3.04 31.56
C GLU A 262 8.15 -4.12 32.22
N ASN A 263 7.63 -5.35 32.39
CA ASN A 263 8.32 -6.50 32.98
C ASN A 263 8.90 -7.44 31.91
N GLY A 264 8.81 -7.09 30.63
CA GLY A 264 9.26 -7.93 29.52
C GLY A 264 8.36 -9.13 29.21
N LYS A 265 7.12 -9.14 29.73
CA LYS A 265 6.14 -10.16 29.42
C LYS A 265 5.33 -9.76 28.19
N THR A 266 5.10 -10.71 27.29
CA THR A 266 4.30 -10.46 26.10
C THR A 266 2.86 -10.07 26.44
N LYS A 267 2.38 -9.00 25.80
CA LYS A 267 0.99 -8.53 25.87
C LYS A 267 0.06 -9.33 24.96
N MET A 268 0.62 -10.14 24.05
CA MET A 268 -0.15 -10.94 23.10
C MET A 268 -0.64 -12.25 23.75
N PRO A 269 -1.96 -12.46 23.85
CA PRO A 269 -2.50 -13.71 24.41
C PRO A 269 -2.07 -14.94 23.58
N GLY A 270 -1.48 -15.93 24.24
CA GLY A 270 -1.05 -17.17 23.60
C GLY A 270 0.20 -17.05 22.71
N TRP A 271 0.96 -15.97 22.85
CA TRP A 271 2.25 -15.80 22.21
C TRP A 271 3.36 -15.77 23.26
N LYS A 272 4.50 -16.33 22.92
CA LYS A 272 5.69 -16.29 23.78
C LYS A 272 6.89 -15.81 22.97
N LEU A 273 7.78 -15.09 23.62
CA LEU A 273 9.06 -14.74 23.02
C LEU A 273 9.88 -16.01 22.82
N LEU A 274 10.19 -16.34 21.57
CA LEU A 274 11.05 -17.47 21.22
C LEU A 274 12.52 -17.09 21.35
N LYS A 275 12.91 -16.02 20.65
CA LYS A 275 14.26 -15.46 20.71
C LYS A 275 14.32 -14.06 20.14
N THR A 276 15.39 -13.35 20.45
CA THR A 276 15.78 -12.11 19.78
C THR A 276 16.95 -12.42 18.85
N CYS A 277 16.85 -12.04 17.60
CA CYS A 277 17.85 -12.29 16.57
C CYS A 277 18.12 -11.01 15.80
N ARG A 278 19.33 -10.45 15.96
CA ARG A 278 19.67 -9.11 15.47
C ARG A 278 18.62 -8.06 15.90
N ASP A 279 17.96 -7.47 14.93
CA ASP A 279 17.01 -6.39 15.10
C ASP A 279 15.56 -6.88 15.11
N PHE A 280 15.34 -8.18 15.27
CA PHE A 280 14.00 -8.79 15.33
C PHE A 280 13.78 -9.54 16.63
N LYS A 281 12.65 -9.30 17.28
CA LYS A 281 12.08 -10.20 18.27
C LYS A 281 11.16 -11.18 17.56
N ILE A 282 11.31 -12.47 17.84
CA ILE A 282 10.55 -13.54 17.23
C ILE A 282 9.67 -14.15 18.30
N TYR A 283 8.36 -14.06 18.09
CA TYR A 283 7.36 -14.65 18.96
C TYR A 283 6.77 -15.90 18.31
N GLU A 284 6.52 -16.92 19.09
CA GLU A 284 5.85 -18.14 18.67
C GLU A 284 4.42 -18.18 19.18
N ASN A 285 3.49 -18.58 18.31
CA ASN A 285 2.08 -18.76 18.63
C ASN A 285 1.84 -20.12 19.29
N GLU A 286 1.55 -20.13 20.58
CA GLU A 286 1.18 -21.36 21.32
C GLU A 286 -0.16 -21.93 20.83
N ASN A 287 -1.00 -21.10 20.22
CA ASN A 287 -2.28 -21.48 19.62
C ASN A 287 -2.18 -21.75 18.11
N TYR A 288 -0.96 -22.02 17.61
CA TYR A 288 -0.76 -22.37 16.21
C TYR A 288 -1.54 -23.62 15.84
N VAL A 289 -2.26 -23.56 14.73
CA VAL A 289 -2.97 -24.67 14.10
C VAL A 289 -2.40 -24.87 12.71
N PRO A 290 -1.92 -26.08 12.36
CA PRO A 290 -1.41 -26.34 11.02
C PRO A 290 -2.51 -26.18 9.97
N MET A 291 -2.14 -25.89 8.70
CA MET A 291 -3.09 -25.84 7.60
C MET A 291 -3.73 -27.23 7.38
N GLY A 292 -4.97 -27.22 6.88
CA GLY A 292 -5.69 -28.45 6.59
C GLY A 292 -6.44 -29.02 7.81
N PHE A 293 -7.18 -28.18 8.51
CA PHE A 293 -8.12 -28.57 9.56
C PHE A 293 -9.56 -28.50 9.02
N ALA A 294 -10.47 -29.23 9.69
CA ALA A 294 -11.88 -29.23 9.37
C ALA A 294 -12.72 -28.61 10.50
N PHE A 295 -13.87 -28.06 10.13
CA PHE A 295 -14.87 -27.58 11.07
C PHE A 295 -15.93 -28.68 11.28
N ASP A 296 -16.40 -28.82 12.50
CA ASP A 296 -17.54 -29.68 12.91
C ASP A 296 -18.85 -28.89 13.00
N ALA A 297 -18.83 -27.59 12.74
CA ALA A 297 -19.98 -26.71 12.74
C ALA A 297 -19.90 -25.68 11.61
N TYR A 298 -21.05 -25.16 11.20
CA TYR A 298 -21.11 -24.04 10.28
C TYR A 298 -22.11 -22.98 10.75
N LEU A 299 -21.91 -21.77 10.25
CA LEU A 299 -22.83 -20.64 10.34
C LEU A 299 -23.32 -20.31 8.93
N THR A 300 -24.55 -19.89 8.82
CA THR A 300 -25.05 -19.29 7.58
C THR A 300 -24.49 -17.88 7.43
N GLU A 301 -24.44 -17.38 6.20
CA GLU A 301 -23.98 -16.02 5.93
C GLU A 301 -24.83 -14.98 6.66
N GLU A 302 -26.15 -15.20 6.77
CA GLU A 302 -27.08 -14.32 7.47
C GLU A 302 -26.85 -14.33 8.99
N GLU A 303 -26.55 -15.48 9.58
CA GLU A 303 -26.20 -15.56 11.01
C GLU A 303 -24.89 -14.83 11.28
N PHE A 304 -23.90 -15.03 10.42
CA PHE A 304 -22.60 -14.36 10.55
C PHE A 304 -22.72 -12.83 10.43
N GLU A 305 -23.55 -12.32 9.53
CA GLU A 305 -23.77 -10.88 9.38
C GLU A 305 -24.39 -10.23 10.62
N ARG A 306 -25.12 -10.99 11.42
CA ARG A 306 -25.70 -10.53 12.71
C ARG A 306 -24.69 -10.53 13.84
N VAL A 307 -23.56 -11.23 13.68
CA VAL A 307 -22.48 -11.21 14.67
C VAL A 307 -21.82 -9.83 14.65
N GLN A 308 -21.65 -9.25 15.82
CA GLN A 308 -20.94 -7.97 15.94
C GLN A 308 -19.50 -8.10 15.41
N PRO A 309 -18.96 -7.10 14.73
CA PRO A 309 -17.61 -7.14 14.14
C PRO A 309 -16.53 -7.58 15.12
N SER A 310 -16.58 -7.13 16.37
CA SER A 310 -15.66 -7.53 17.45
C SER A 310 -15.64 -9.04 17.74
N ASN A 311 -16.76 -9.73 17.46
CA ASN A 311 -16.95 -11.14 17.81
C ASN A 311 -16.80 -12.06 16.59
N ARG A 312 -16.66 -11.50 15.40
CA ARG A 312 -16.59 -12.28 14.15
C ARG A 312 -15.37 -13.18 14.08
N THR A 313 -14.25 -12.75 14.65
CA THR A 313 -13.04 -13.59 14.73
C THR A 313 -13.29 -14.87 15.55
N GLU A 314 -14.04 -14.74 16.66
CA GLU A 314 -14.44 -15.91 17.46
C GLU A 314 -15.38 -16.82 16.68
N ALA A 315 -16.36 -16.25 16.02
CA ALA A 315 -17.34 -17.02 15.25
C ALA A 315 -16.67 -17.88 14.17
N ILE A 316 -15.74 -17.31 13.37
CA ILE A 316 -15.05 -18.07 12.32
C ILE A 316 -13.99 -19.04 12.81
N ASN A 317 -13.52 -18.90 14.05
CA ASN A 317 -12.65 -19.91 14.68
C ASN A 317 -13.45 -21.14 15.19
N ASN A 318 -14.75 -20.99 15.38
CA ASN A 318 -15.62 -22.05 15.87
C ASN A 318 -16.44 -22.74 14.76
N ALA A 319 -16.71 -22.03 13.65
CA ALA A 319 -17.58 -22.54 12.61
C ALA A 319 -17.21 -21.98 11.24
N MET A 320 -17.41 -22.77 10.21
CA MET A 320 -17.29 -22.33 8.82
C MET A 320 -18.51 -21.50 8.42
N VAL A 321 -18.29 -20.39 7.72
CA VAL A 321 -19.41 -19.61 7.16
C VAL A 321 -19.73 -20.11 5.76
N LEU A 322 -20.98 -20.52 5.55
CA LEU A 322 -21.46 -21.06 4.28
C LEU A 322 -22.58 -20.20 3.69
N THR A 323 -22.53 -20.01 2.39
CA THR A 323 -23.65 -19.45 1.64
C THR A 323 -24.76 -20.49 1.49
N ARG A 324 -25.99 -20.03 1.21
CA ARG A 324 -27.12 -20.93 0.95
C ARG A 324 -26.81 -21.91 -0.19
N GLU A 325 -26.22 -21.44 -1.28
CA GLU A 325 -25.83 -22.28 -2.42
C GLU A 325 -24.84 -23.38 -2.01
N GLN A 326 -23.87 -23.05 -1.13
CA GLN A 326 -22.93 -24.04 -0.61
C GLN A 326 -23.60 -25.06 0.30
N MET A 327 -24.55 -24.64 1.14
CA MET A 327 -25.31 -25.56 1.98
C MET A 327 -26.15 -26.53 1.17
N GLU A 328 -26.85 -26.04 0.12
CA GLU A 328 -27.62 -26.87 -0.81
C GLU A 328 -26.69 -27.86 -1.55
N ARG A 329 -25.57 -27.38 -2.06
CA ARG A 329 -24.61 -28.18 -2.83
C ARG A 329 -23.97 -29.30 -2.02
N TYR A 330 -23.73 -29.06 -0.74
CA TYR A 330 -23.08 -29.99 0.17
C TYR A 330 -24.04 -30.51 1.25
N GLY A 331 -25.32 -30.61 0.94
CA GLY A 331 -26.39 -31.01 1.87
C GLY A 331 -26.10 -32.30 2.62
N ASP A 332 -25.51 -33.30 1.94
CA ASP A 332 -25.13 -34.60 2.55
C ASP A 332 -24.11 -34.45 3.68
N ILE A 333 -23.26 -33.43 3.61
CA ILE A 333 -22.22 -33.15 4.60
C ILE A 333 -22.72 -32.17 5.68
N THR A 334 -23.45 -31.14 5.26
CA THR A 334 -23.92 -30.06 6.14
C THR A 334 -25.19 -30.45 6.90
N GLY A 335 -25.91 -31.52 6.47
CA GLY A 335 -27.23 -31.84 6.98
C GLY A 335 -28.27 -30.76 6.67
N TYR A 336 -28.06 -29.99 5.59
CA TYR A 336 -28.95 -28.91 5.21
C TYR A 336 -30.28 -29.45 4.67
N GLU A 337 -31.35 -29.03 5.30
CA GLU A 337 -32.72 -29.27 4.87
C GLU A 337 -33.45 -27.94 4.71
N GLU A 338 -33.96 -27.64 3.50
CA GLU A 338 -34.58 -26.34 3.19
C GLU A 338 -35.74 -25.98 4.12
N GLU A 339 -36.55 -26.97 4.50
CA GLU A 339 -37.68 -26.78 5.42
C GLU A 339 -37.21 -26.39 6.82
N LYS A 340 -36.13 -27.00 7.32
CA LYS A 340 -35.53 -26.65 8.61
C LYS A 340 -34.91 -25.28 8.56
N TYR A 341 -34.24 -24.93 7.47
CA TYR A 341 -33.67 -23.62 7.25
C TYR A 341 -34.73 -22.51 7.28
N ALA A 342 -35.83 -22.69 6.52
CA ALA A 342 -36.93 -21.76 6.50
C ALA A 342 -37.61 -21.62 7.90
N ALA A 343 -37.73 -22.71 8.64
CA ALA A 343 -38.27 -22.72 9.99
C ALA A 343 -37.38 -22.03 11.01
N LEU A 344 -36.04 -22.08 10.84
CA LEU A 344 -35.08 -21.38 11.69
C LEU A 344 -35.09 -19.87 11.44
N TYR A 345 -35.18 -19.46 10.18
CA TYR A 345 -35.15 -18.04 9.80
C TYR A 345 -36.48 -17.33 9.92
N GLY A 346 -37.58 -18.06 10.04
CA GLY A 346 -38.88 -17.50 10.40
C GLY A 346 -39.03 -17.14 11.90
N LYS A 347 -38.05 -17.51 12.73
CA LYS A 347 -38.00 -17.17 14.17
C LYS A 347 -37.02 -16.03 14.38
N GLU A 348 -37.28 -15.19 15.42
CA GLU A 348 -36.33 -14.14 15.82
C GLU A 348 -34.93 -14.70 15.98
N PRO A 349 -33.92 -14.02 15.41
CA PRO A 349 -32.56 -14.50 15.45
C PRO A 349 -32.08 -14.64 16.89
N LYS A 350 -31.56 -15.80 17.26
CA LYS A 350 -30.77 -15.92 18.47
C LYS A 350 -29.52 -15.08 18.25
N THR A 351 -29.47 -13.93 18.90
CA THR A 351 -28.26 -13.11 18.96
C THR A 351 -27.17 -13.99 19.55
N TYR A 352 -26.10 -14.23 18.80
CA TYR A 352 -24.89 -14.81 19.36
C TYR A 352 -24.41 -13.82 20.42
N GLN A 353 -24.59 -14.16 21.68
CA GLN A 353 -24.04 -13.39 22.78
C GLN A 353 -22.61 -13.85 23.00
N SER A 354 -21.66 -13.06 22.48
CA SER A 354 -20.28 -13.25 22.90
C SER A 354 -20.12 -12.93 24.36
N PRO A 355 -19.41 -13.78 25.11
CA PRO A 355 -19.15 -13.50 26.52
C PRO A 355 -18.17 -12.37 26.79
N ALA A 356 -17.53 -11.79 25.76
CA ALA A 356 -16.51 -10.76 25.95
C ALA A 356 -16.76 -9.54 25.06
N ASP A 357 -17.06 -8.42 25.67
CA ASP A 357 -16.77 -7.10 25.12
C ASP A 357 -15.26 -6.96 24.95
N ASN A 358 -14.83 -6.55 23.76
CA ASN A 358 -13.48 -6.23 23.37
C ASN A 358 -12.55 -7.39 23.01
N TYR A 359 -11.71 -7.12 22.05
CA TYR A 359 -10.51 -7.74 21.51
C TYR A 359 -9.65 -8.67 22.42
N THR A 360 -10.01 -8.82 23.65
CA THR A 360 -9.42 -9.73 24.61
C THR A 360 -10.17 -11.06 24.64
N PHE A 361 -9.95 -11.87 23.60
CA PHE A 361 -10.07 -13.31 23.87
C PHE A 361 -9.18 -13.62 25.05
N GLY A 362 -9.77 -14.08 26.13
CA GLY A 362 -8.98 -14.64 27.23
C GLY A 362 -8.06 -15.71 26.65
N ALA A 363 -6.78 -15.74 27.03
CA ALA A 363 -5.81 -16.72 26.54
C ALA A 363 -6.35 -18.16 26.60
N ALA A 364 -7.20 -18.46 27.57
CA ALA A 364 -7.88 -19.77 27.75
C ALA A 364 -8.87 -20.07 26.59
N GLN A 365 -9.62 -19.10 26.11
CA GLN A 365 -10.59 -19.29 25.02
C GLN A 365 -9.88 -19.52 23.68
N LEU A 366 -8.85 -18.73 23.38
CA LEU A 366 -8.02 -18.94 22.19
C LEU A 366 -7.36 -20.31 22.21
N ARG A 367 -6.87 -20.74 23.38
CA ARG A 367 -6.27 -22.06 23.55
C ARG A 367 -7.28 -23.18 23.30
N ALA A 368 -8.47 -23.10 23.87
CA ALA A 368 -9.53 -24.09 23.67
C ALA A 368 -9.97 -24.17 22.19
N GLN A 369 -10.07 -23.03 21.49
CA GLN A 369 -10.38 -23.02 20.07
C GLN A 369 -9.25 -23.62 19.22
N ALA A 370 -7.99 -23.28 19.53
CA ALA A 370 -6.84 -23.86 18.83
C ALA A 370 -6.74 -25.37 19.06
N GLU A 371 -7.00 -25.85 20.28
CA GLU A 371 -7.04 -27.28 20.60
C GLU A 371 -8.13 -28.00 19.81
N LYS A 372 -9.33 -27.40 19.70
CA LYS A 372 -10.43 -27.95 18.89
C LYS A 372 -10.06 -28.04 17.41
N LEU A 373 -9.51 -26.96 16.82
CA LEU A 373 -9.08 -26.97 15.43
C LEU A 373 -7.94 -27.94 15.16
N ARG A 374 -6.99 -28.08 16.09
CA ARG A 374 -5.91 -29.10 16.00
C ARG A 374 -6.45 -30.51 16.03
N ALA A 375 -7.45 -30.80 16.88
CA ALA A 375 -8.08 -32.11 16.92
C ALA A 375 -8.72 -32.50 15.59
N ASN A 376 -9.12 -31.53 14.81
CA ASN A 376 -9.71 -31.70 13.47
C ASN A 376 -8.67 -31.47 12.34
N ALA A 377 -7.38 -31.40 12.66
CA ALA A 377 -6.33 -31.25 11.66
C ALA A 377 -6.21 -32.53 10.80
N CYS A 378 -6.00 -32.33 9.53
CA CYS A 378 -5.87 -33.42 8.58
C CYS A 378 -4.39 -33.73 8.35
N ASP A 379 -3.91 -34.90 8.82
CA ASP A 379 -2.51 -35.33 8.72
C ASP A 379 -1.99 -35.47 7.28
N SER A 380 -2.90 -35.44 6.29
CA SER A 380 -2.52 -35.56 4.87
C SER A 380 -1.99 -34.29 4.22
N PHE A 381 -1.91 -33.16 4.96
CA PHE A 381 -1.37 -31.89 4.50
C PHE A 381 -0.08 -31.46 5.21
N ALA A 382 0.49 -32.33 6.05
CA ALA A 382 1.76 -32.13 6.71
C ALA A 382 2.95 -32.58 5.81
#